data_54564e6b0c5bed915dcc90e47a5755fe
#
_entry.id   54564e6b0c5bed915dcc90e47a5755fe
#
_cell.length_a   1.000
_cell.length_b   1.000
_cell.length_c   1.000
_cell.angle_alpha   90.00
_cell.angle_beta   90.00
_cell.angle_gamma   90.00
#
_symmetry.space_group_name_H-M   'P 1'
#
loop_
_entity.id
_entity.type
_entity.pdbx_description
1 polymer ?
#
loop_
_entity_poly.entity_id
_entity_poly.type
_entity_poly.pdbx_seq_one_letter_code
_entity_poly.pdbx_strand_id
1 'polypeptide(L)'
;MSRRAALTLALVLASGGGLAQTVQRSFPATALRGEIVFGQPPELLLNGAPARLAPAARIRGLNNLIVMSGALVGRKAVVHYVIDSSGLVKDVWILTDRELAKQPWPTTATEARSWSFDPVAQVWSRP
;
A
#
# COMPACT_ATOMS: atom_id res chain seq x y z
N MET A 1 43.74 -22.57 -33.85
CA MET A 1 43.39 -22.32 -33.60
C MET A 1 42.51 -21.68 -33.01
N SER A 2 42.17 -21.59 -32.80
CA SER A 2 41.56 -21.05 -32.31
C SER A 2 40.73 -20.65 -31.66
N ARG A 3 40.57 -20.49 -31.28
CA ARG A 3 39.93 -20.18 -30.76
C ARG A 3 39.17 -19.64 -30.16
N ARG A 4 38.91 -19.35 -29.80
CA ARG A 4 38.33 -18.89 -29.32
C ARG A 4 37.55 -18.44 -28.81
N ALA A 5 37.20 -18.31 -28.60
CA ALA A 5 36.58 -17.92 -28.21
C ALA A 5 35.70 -17.48 -27.53
N ALA A 6 35.28 -17.33 -27.31
CA ALA A 6 34.55 -17.02 -26.75
C ALA A 6 33.82 -16.40 -26.06
N LEU A 7 33.40 -16.25 -25.85
CA LEU A 7 32.88 -15.81 -25.27
C LEU A 7 31.97 -15.35 -24.73
N THR A 8 31.53 -15.20 -24.46
CA THR A 8 30.87 -14.84 -23.99
C THR A 8 30.09 -14.31 -23.42
N LEU A 9 29.75 -14.14 -23.28
CA LEU A 9 29.13 -13.68 -22.76
C LEU A 9 28.33 -13.27 -22.09
N ALA A 10 28.07 -13.19 -21.80
CA ALA A 10 27.42 -12.87 -21.15
C ALA A 10 26.53 -12.22 -20.73
N LEU A 11 26.12 -12.14 -20.77
CA LEU A 11 25.42 -11.66 -20.39
C LEU A 11 24.54 -11.28 -19.76
N VAL A 12 24.32 -11.20 -19.57
CA VAL A 12 23.72 -10.92 -18.97
C VAL A 12 22.93 -10.39 -18.38
N LEU A 13 22.76 -10.51 -18.36
CA LEU A 13 22.15 -10.21 -17.82
C LEU A 13 21.42 -9.52 -17.28
N ALA A 14 21.57 -9.35 -17.26
CA ALA A 14 21.03 -8.66 -16.80
C ALA A 14 19.92 -8.32 -16.40
N SER A 15 19.63 -8.33 -16.69
CA SER A 15 18.47 -8.34 -16.58
C SER A 15 17.78 -8.20 -15.47
N GLY A 16 17.64 -8.77 -14.91
CA GLY A 16 16.87 -8.77 -13.74
C GLY A 16 16.66 -7.48 -13.08
N GLY A 17 17.26 -6.48 -13.53
CA GLY A 17 17.10 -5.19 -12.88
C GLY A 17 15.67 -4.77 -12.65
N GLY A 18 14.76 -5.15 -13.55
CA GLY A 18 13.39 -4.76 -13.39
C GLY A 18 12.73 -5.29 -12.14
N LEU A 19 13.25 -6.37 -11.60
CA LEU A 19 12.67 -6.97 -10.40
C LEU A 19 12.92 -6.14 -9.15
N ALA A 20 13.93 -5.31 -9.18
CA ALA A 20 14.28 -4.49 -8.03
C ALA A 20 13.28 -3.36 -7.79
N GLN A 21 12.30 -3.18 -8.67
CA GLN A 21 11.36 -2.09 -8.58
C GLN A 21 10.28 -2.30 -7.51
N THR A 22 10.13 -3.51 -7.01
CA THR A 22 9.13 -3.77 -5.98
C THR A 22 9.59 -3.16 -4.66
N VAL A 23 8.77 -2.28 -4.11
CA VAL A 23 9.03 -1.63 -2.83
C VAL A 23 8.39 -2.44 -1.72
N GLN A 24 9.16 -2.74 -0.69
CA GLN A 24 8.65 -3.37 0.51
C GLN A 24 8.28 -2.26 1.49
N ARG A 25 7.02 -2.26 1.92
CA ARG A 25 6.54 -1.25 2.86
C ARG A 25 6.11 -1.89 4.17
N SER A 26 6.32 -1.17 5.25
CA SER A 26 5.84 -1.57 6.57
C SER A 26 4.70 -0.65 6.96
N PHE A 27 3.62 -1.24 7.43
CA PHE A 27 2.44 -0.49 7.86
C PHE A 27 2.33 -0.55 9.38
N PRO A 28 1.83 0.51 10.01
CA PRO A 28 1.63 0.48 11.46
C PRO A 28 0.48 -0.46 11.83
N ALA A 29 0.49 -0.92 13.08
CA ALA A 29 -0.57 -1.79 13.59
C ALA A 29 -1.94 -1.10 13.59
N THR A 30 -1.97 0.22 13.47
CA THR A 30 -3.21 0.98 13.41
C THR A 30 -3.78 1.09 12.01
N ALA A 31 -3.05 0.63 10.98
CA ALA A 31 -3.53 0.68 9.61
C ALA A 31 -4.58 -0.40 9.39
N LEU A 32 -5.71 0.01 8.86
CA LEU A 32 -6.82 -0.88 8.52
C LEU A 32 -6.91 -1.01 7.01
N ARG A 33 -7.45 -2.11 6.53
CA ARG A 33 -7.68 -2.30 5.09
C ARG A 33 -9.09 -1.86 4.74
N GLY A 34 -9.23 -1.15 3.64
CA GLY A 34 -10.53 -0.72 3.17
C GLY A 34 -10.47 -0.31 1.71
N GLU A 35 -11.61 0.12 1.21
CA GLU A 35 -11.75 0.61 -0.16
C GLU A 35 -12.10 2.08 -0.12
N ILE A 36 -11.36 2.88 -0.88
CA ILE A 36 -11.65 4.31 -0.99
C ILE A 36 -12.08 4.64 -2.41
N VAL A 37 -13.14 5.45 -2.53
CA VAL A 37 -13.48 6.14 -3.77
C VAL A 37 -13.17 7.61 -3.52
N PHE A 38 -12.20 8.15 -4.22
CA PHE A 38 -11.76 9.53 -4.02
C PHE A 38 -12.72 10.50 -4.67
N GLY A 39 -13.21 11.46 -3.90
CA GLY A 39 -14.03 12.55 -4.41
C GLY A 39 -13.25 13.85 -4.49
N GLN A 40 -13.95 14.96 -4.59
CA GLN A 40 -13.30 16.26 -4.52
C GLN A 40 -12.71 16.43 -3.12
N PRO A 41 -11.40 16.67 -3.02
CA PRO A 41 -10.78 16.81 -1.72
C PRO A 41 -11.47 17.89 -0.87
N PRO A 42 -11.67 17.61 0.42
CA PRO A 42 -11.23 16.48 1.20
C PRO A 42 -12.21 15.31 1.24
N GLU A 43 -13.25 15.32 0.43
CA GLU A 43 -14.31 14.31 0.49
C GLU A 43 -13.89 13.00 -0.16
N LEU A 44 -14.34 11.88 0.43
CA LEU A 44 -14.16 10.57 -0.16
C LEU A 44 -15.22 9.62 0.40
N LEU A 45 -15.31 8.43 -0.20
CA LEU A 45 -16.08 7.33 0.37
C LEU A 45 -15.10 6.30 0.91
N LEU A 46 -15.29 5.91 2.16
CA LEU A 46 -14.50 4.86 2.79
C LEU A 46 -15.42 3.69 3.06
N ASN A 47 -15.18 2.59 2.37
CA ASN A 47 -16.03 1.41 2.45
C ASN A 47 -17.50 1.75 2.18
N GLY A 48 -17.73 2.65 1.24
CA GLY A 48 -19.05 3.06 0.82
C GLY A 48 -19.69 4.16 1.65
N ALA A 49 -19.06 4.62 2.72
CA ALA A 49 -19.60 5.66 3.59
C ALA A 49 -18.82 6.96 3.45
N PRO A 50 -19.48 8.12 3.54
CA PRO A 50 -18.78 9.40 3.46
C PRO A 50 -17.71 9.54 4.55
N ALA A 51 -16.56 10.04 4.15
CA ALA A 51 -15.45 10.33 5.06
C ALA A 51 -14.65 11.49 4.49
N ARG A 52 -13.66 11.96 5.25
CA ARG A 52 -12.87 13.12 4.85
C ARG A 52 -11.41 12.90 5.15
N LEU A 53 -10.57 13.44 4.27
CA LEU A 53 -9.13 13.50 4.48
C LEU A 53 -8.81 14.58 5.52
N ALA A 54 -7.84 14.29 6.36
CA ALA A 54 -7.28 15.30 7.25
C ALA A 54 -6.56 16.36 6.41
N PRO A 55 -6.42 17.60 6.93
CA PRO A 55 -5.74 18.67 6.19
C PRO A 55 -4.32 18.32 5.75
N ALA A 56 -3.60 17.57 6.58
CA ALA A 56 -2.23 17.15 6.28
C ALA A 56 -2.14 15.69 5.87
N ALA A 57 -3.22 15.13 5.33
CA ALA A 57 -3.27 13.74 4.94
C ALA A 57 -2.20 13.42 3.90
N ARG A 58 -1.64 12.21 4.02
CA ARG A 58 -0.63 11.71 3.08
C ARG A 58 -1.20 10.51 2.36
N ILE A 59 -1.21 10.58 1.03
CA ILE A 59 -1.63 9.46 0.20
C ILE A 59 -0.40 8.99 -0.55
N ARG A 60 -0.05 7.71 -0.40
CA ARG A 60 1.10 7.12 -1.10
C ARG A 60 0.62 6.13 -2.13
N GLY A 61 1.15 6.25 -3.33
CA GLY A 61 0.82 5.35 -4.42
C GLY A 61 1.57 4.03 -4.34
N LEU A 62 1.47 3.26 -5.42
CA LEU A 62 2.10 1.94 -5.50
C LEU A 62 3.61 1.99 -5.33
N ASN A 63 4.24 3.07 -5.75
CA ASN A 63 5.69 3.26 -5.65
C ASN A 63 6.10 3.93 -4.34
N ASN A 64 5.18 4.07 -3.39
CA ASN A 64 5.38 4.70 -2.10
C ASN A 64 5.63 6.20 -2.15
N LEU A 65 5.42 6.84 -3.28
CA LEU A 65 5.55 8.30 -3.40
C LEU A 65 4.21 8.97 -3.13
N ILE A 66 4.27 10.19 -2.62
CA ILE A 66 3.07 10.98 -2.33
C ILE A 66 2.32 11.26 -3.63
N VAL A 67 1.00 11.09 -3.56
CA VAL A 67 0.08 11.41 -4.66
C VAL A 67 -0.85 12.50 -4.17
N MET A 68 -1.05 13.52 -5.01
CA MET A 68 -1.99 14.59 -4.66
C MET A 68 -3.42 14.08 -4.77
N SER A 69 -4.23 14.36 -3.76
CA SER A 69 -5.61 13.87 -3.72
C SER A 69 -6.43 14.34 -4.93
N GLY A 70 -6.17 15.54 -5.42
CA GLY A 70 -6.87 16.05 -6.59
C GLY A 70 -6.64 15.24 -7.85
N ALA A 71 -5.51 14.53 -7.94
CA ALA A 71 -5.21 13.69 -9.09
C ALA A 71 -5.96 12.36 -9.05
N LEU A 72 -6.62 12.06 -7.94
CA LEU A 72 -7.29 10.77 -7.72
C LEU A 72 -8.81 10.84 -7.81
N VAL A 73 -9.36 12.03 -8.07
CA VAL A 73 -10.83 12.21 -8.11
C VAL A 73 -11.47 11.19 -9.03
N GLY A 74 -12.47 10.48 -8.50
CA GLY A 74 -13.19 9.43 -9.22
C GLY A 74 -12.51 8.06 -9.20
N ARG A 75 -11.30 7.96 -8.67
CA ARG A 75 -10.58 6.69 -8.61
C ARG A 75 -11.02 5.87 -7.42
N LYS A 76 -11.04 4.56 -7.60
CA LYS A 76 -11.31 3.59 -6.55
C LYS A 76 -10.07 2.75 -6.33
N ALA A 77 -9.74 2.51 -5.05
CA ALA A 77 -8.57 1.71 -4.72
C ALA A 77 -8.77 0.98 -3.41
N VAL A 78 -8.17 -0.20 -3.30
CA VAL A 78 -8.03 -0.89 -2.02
C VAL A 78 -6.78 -0.35 -1.36
N VAL A 79 -6.91 0.04 -0.11
CA VAL A 79 -5.87 0.78 0.60
C VAL A 79 -5.66 0.22 2.00
N HIS A 80 -4.52 0.57 2.60
CA HIS A 80 -4.42 0.65 4.05
C HIS A 80 -4.60 2.10 4.44
N TYR A 81 -5.25 2.36 5.57
CA TYR A 81 -5.50 3.73 6.01
C TYR A 81 -5.44 3.83 7.53
N VAL A 82 -5.15 5.02 8.01
CA VAL A 82 -5.14 5.33 9.44
C VAL A 82 -6.06 6.53 9.68
N ILE A 83 -6.91 6.41 10.68
CA ILE A 83 -7.82 7.49 11.11
C ILE A 83 -7.16 8.21 12.28
N ASP A 84 -7.20 9.55 12.27
CA ASP A 84 -6.67 10.34 13.37
C ASP A 84 -7.69 10.46 14.51
N SER A 85 -7.30 11.15 15.58
CA SER A 85 -8.16 11.29 16.77
C SER A 85 -9.42 12.11 16.49
N SER A 86 -9.45 12.86 15.39
CA SER A 86 -10.64 13.62 14.99
C SER A 86 -11.59 12.83 14.09
N GLY A 87 -11.23 11.59 13.76
CA GLY A 87 -12.03 10.78 12.86
C GLY A 87 -11.75 11.01 11.39
N LEU A 88 -10.67 11.74 11.07
CA LEU A 88 -10.31 12.04 9.70
C LEU A 88 -9.24 11.07 9.19
N VAL A 89 -9.25 10.83 7.88
CA VAL A 89 -8.28 9.93 7.25
C VAL A 89 -6.97 10.68 7.10
N LYS A 90 -5.92 10.23 7.79
CA LYS A 90 -4.64 10.95 7.78
C LYS A 90 -3.55 10.27 6.97
N ASP A 91 -3.58 8.96 6.84
CA ASP A 91 -2.62 8.22 6.03
C ASP A 91 -3.35 7.23 5.16
N VAL A 92 -2.94 7.15 3.91
CA VAL A 92 -3.47 6.21 2.93
C VAL A 92 -2.32 5.63 2.13
N TRP A 93 -2.31 4.31 1.97
CA TRP A 93 -1.37 3.62 1.09
C TRP A 93 -2.19 2.84 0.08
N ILE A 94 -2.06 3.18 -1.19
CA ILE A 94 -2.69 2.41 -2.28
C ILE A 94 -1.90 1.12 -2.41
N LEU A 95 -2.56 -0.01 -2.31
CA LEU A 95 -1.89 -1.30 -2.15
C LEU A 95 -1.48 -1.91 -3.48
N THR A 96 -0.29 -2.52 -3.49
CA THR A 96 0.17 -3.34 -4.60
C THR A 96 -0.49 -4.72 -4.52
N ASP A 97 -0.42 -5.48 -5.62
CA ASP A 97 -0.95 -6.85 -5.63
C ASP A 97 -0.30 -7.72 -4.56
N ARG A 98 0.99 -7.55 -4.35
CA ARG A 98 1.70 -8.31 -3.31
C ARG A 98 1.16 -7.98 -1.92
N GLU A 99 0.89 -6.71 -1.67
CA GLU A 99 0.34 -6.29 -0.39
C GLU A 99 -1.09 -6.79 -0.20
N LEU A 100 -1.88 -6.76 -1.27
CA LEU A 100 -3.25 -7.29 -1.24
C LEU A 100 -3.28 -8.78 -0.93
N ALA A 101 -2.25 -9.52 -1.33
CA ALA A 101 -2.18 -10.95 -1.09
C ALA A 101 -1.95 -11.28 0.39
N LYS A 102 -1.53 -10.32 1.20
CA LYS A 102 -1.35 -10.55 2.63
C LYS A 102 -2.70 -10.51 3.32
N GLN A 103 -3.21 -11.67 3.62
CA GLN A 103 -4.51 -11.85 4.25
C GLN A 103 -4.37 -12.84 5.42
N PRO A 104 -5.16 -12.66 6.48
CA PRO A 104 -6.13 -11.58 6.68
C PRO A 104 -5.46 -10.27 7.05
N TRP A 105 -6.19 -9.17 6.88
CA TRP A 105 -5.80 -7.86 7.39
C TRP A 105 -7.03 -7.22 8.02
N PRO A 106 -6.95 -6.64 9.22
CA PRO A 106 -8.13 -6.08 9.88
C PRO A 106 -8.78 -4.99 9.04
N THR A 107 -10.09 -5.00 9.00
CA THR A 107 -10.87 -3.96 8.34
C THR A 107 -11.53 -3.02 9.35
N THR A 108 -11.52 -3.40 10.62
CA THR A 108 -12.10 -2.58 11.70
C THR A 108 -11.10 -2.46 12.84
N ALA A 109 -11.25 -1.39 13.62
CA ALA A 109 -10.42 -1.19 14.80
C ALA A 109 -10.64 -2.30 15.83
N THR A 110 -11.85 -2.82 15.92
CA THR A 110 -12.16 -3.92 16.83
C THR A 110 -11.36 -5.17 16.49
N GLU A 111 -11.28 -5.51 15.21
CA GLU A 111 -10.46 -6.64 14.75
C GLU A 111 -8.99 -6.40 15.08
N ALA A 112 -8.49 -5.20 14.78
CA ALA A 112 -7.09 -4.88 15.02
C ALA A 112 -6.72 -5.01 16.50
N ARG A 113 -7.65 -4.72 17.39
CA ARG A 113 -7.40 -4.84 18.84
C ARG A 113 -7.40 -6.29 19.32
N SER A 114 -8.15 -7.16 18.65
CA SER A 114 -8.28 -8.56 19.09
C SER A 114 -7.32 -9.51 18.37
N TRP A 115 -6.80 -9.12 17.22
CA TRP A 115 -5.85 -9.93 16.44
C TRP A 115 -4.43 -9.61 16.86
N SER A 116 -3.48 -10.48 16.49
CA SER A 116 -2.06 -10.29 16.75
C SER A 116 -1.35 -9.86 15.48
N PHE A 117 -0.44 -8.90 15.60
CA PHE A 117 0.31 -8.38 14.46
C PHE A 117 1.80 -8.62 14.65
N ASP A 118 2.44 -9.18 13.65
CA ASP A 118 3.90 -9.29 13.56
C ASP A 118 4.40 -8.16 12.67
N PRO A 119 4.99 -7.10 13.23
CA PRO A 119 5.41 -5.95 12.42
C PRO A 119 6.61 -6.24 11.52
N VAL A 120 7.41 -7.24 11.84
CA VAL A 120 8.56 -7.60 11.00
C VAL A 120 8.08 -8.33 9.75
N ALA A 121 7.25 -9.35 9.93
CA ALA A 121 6.70 -10.11 8.80
C ALA A 121 5.53 -9.41 8.14
N GLN A 122 4.94 -8.39 8.80
CA GLN A 122 3.75 -7.69 8.32
C GLN A 122 2.59 -8.67 8.14
N VAL A 123 2.37 -9.50 9.15
CA VAL A 123 1.35 -10.56 9.12
C VAL A 123 0.44 -10.44 10.33
N TRP A 124 -0.86 -10.52 10.08
CA TRP A 124 -1.88 -10.55 11.12
C TRP A 124 -2.36 -11.98 11.34
N SER A 125 -2.66 -12.31 12.60
CA SER A 125 -3.22 -13.59 12.98
C SER A 125 -4.50 -13.38 13.78
N ARG A 126 -5.55 -14.10 13.38
CA ARG A 126 -6.81 -14.08 14.14
C ARG A 126 -6.64 -14.87 15.43
N PRO A 127 -7.44 -14.56 16.45
CA PRO A 127 -7.40 -15.31 17.70
C PRO A 127 -7.85 -16.75 17.53
#